data_e25decefed9ab97d110a1ca94490ddeb
#
_entry.id   e25decefed9ab97d110a1ca94490ddeb
#
_cell.length_a   1.000
_cell.length_b   1.000
_cell.length_c   1.000
_cell.angle_alpha   90.00
_cell.angle_beta   90.00
_cell.angle_gamma   90.00
#
_symmetry.space_group_name_H-M   'P 1'
#
loop_
_entity.id
_entity.type
_entity.pdbx_description
1 polymer ?
#
loop_
_entity_poly.entity_id
_entity_poly.type
_entity_poly.pdbx_seq_one_letter_code
_entity_poly.pdbx_strand_id
1 'polypeptide(L)'
;MSKVVDITDKLNFEESPKLIINGEEYTVDDSAETMLKMMALFDDKTEAEAVPEAFRLLFSESDRKKISDLKLNFKDFTTVIEYAMNLIRGVGDDEGSPS
;
A
#
# COMPACT_ATOMS: atom_id res chain seq x y z
N MET A 1 -23.06 5.70 -33.62
CA MET A 1 -23.54 6.31 -32.40
C MET A 1 -22.89 5.75 -31.20
N SER A 2 -22.31 6.58 -30.36
CA SER A 2 -21.64 6.06 -29.20
C SER A 2 -22.58 6.02 -28.01
N LYS A 3 -22.34 5.09 -27.13
CA LYS A 3 -23.08 4.99 -25.88
C LYS A 3 -22.28 5.66 -24.79
N VAL A 4 -23.00 6.28 -23.89
CA VAL A 4 -22.35 6.94 -22.75
C VAL A 4 -22.90 6.31 -21.47
N VAL A 5 -22.01 5.85 -20.64
CA VAL A 5 -22.37 5.27 -19.36
C VAL A 5 -21.62 6.00 -18.27
N ASP A 6 -22.36 6.52 -17.31
CA ASP A 6 -21.75 7.20 -16.17
C ASP A 6 -21.60 6.19 -15.04
N ILE A 7 -20.36 5.89 -14.69
CA ILE A 7 -20.06 4.91 -13.66
C ILE A 7 -19.53 5.56 -12.38
N THR A 8 -19.73 6.86 -12.25
CA THR A 8 -19.21 7.58 -11.09
C THR A 8 -19.66 6.94 -9.78
N ASP A 9 -20.91 6.50 -9.72
CA ASP A 9 -21.47 5.90 -8.51
C ASP A 9 -20.84 4.57 -8.17
N LYS A 10 -20.19 3.95 -9.15
CA LYS A 10 -19.57 2.64 -8.93
C LYS A 10 -18.17 2.75 -8.37
N LEU A 11 -17.63 3.94 -8.32
CA LEU A 11 -16.25 4.15 -7.93
C LEU A 11 -16.17 4.74 -6.54
N ASN A 12 -15.05 4.51 -5.89
CA ASN A 12 -14.81 5.00 -4.55
C ASN A 12 -13.69 6.04 -4.62
N PHE A 13 -14.03 7.29 -4.32
CA PHE A 13 -13.06 8.38 -4.39
C PHE A 13 -12.57 8.81 -3.01
N GLU A 14 -12.66 7.93 -2.04
CA GLU A 14 -12.17 8.23 -0.70
C GLU A 14 -10.66 8.44 -0.72
N GLU A 15 -10.18 9.09 0.33
CA GLU A 15 -8.76 9.31 0.46
C GLU A 15 -8.00 8.00 0.53
N SER A 16 -6.74 8.06 0.17
CA SER A 16 -5.87 6.90 0.26
C SER A 16 -5.75 6.45 1.71
N PRO A 17 -5.60 5.14 1.92
CA PRO A 17 -5.46 4.62 3.29
C PRO A 17 -4.17 5.09 3.94
N LYS A 18 -4.15 5.05 5.26
CA LYS A 18 -3.01 5.49 6.03
C LYS A 18 -2.64 4.49 7.08
N LEU A 19 -1.35 4.40 7.34
CA LEU A 19 -0.82 3.66 8.48
C LEU A 19 -0.37 4.64 9.54
N ILE A 20 -0.52 4.25 10.79
CA ILE A 20 -0.02 5.05 11.89
C ILE A 20 1.09 4.27 12.58
N ILE A 21 2.25 4.90 12.69
CA ILE A 21 3.40 4.32 13.38
C ILE A 21 3.88 5.36 14.38
N ASN A 22 3.83 5.03 15.65
CA ASN A 22 4.26 5.95 16.71
C ASN A 22 3.58 7.32 16.62
N GLY A 23 2.28 7.32 16.28
CA GLY A 23 1.52 8.54 16.20
C GLY A 23 1.68 9.35 14.94
N GLU A 24 2.55 8.92 14.04
CA GLU A 24 2.74 9.57 12.74
C GLU A 24 1.95 8.85 11.68
N GLU A 25 1.32 9.60 10.79
CA GLU A 25 0.55 9.04 9.70
C GLU A 25 1.40 8.92 8.45
N TYR A 26 1.23 7.80 7.76
CA TYR A 26 1.92 7.55 6.50
C TYR A 26 0.87 7.13 5.48
N THR A 27 0.82 7.83 4.36
CA THR A 27 -0.17 7.55 3.32
C THR A 27 0.32 6.43 2.43
N VAL A 28 -0.55 5.47 2.17
CA VAL A 28 -0.23 4.32 1.30
C VAL A 28 -0.84 4.59 -0.06
N ASP A 29 -0.03 4.44 -1.11
CA ASP A 29 -0.50 4.64 -2.48
C ASP A 29 -1.31 3.43 -2.92
N ASP A 30 -2.62 3.61 -3.04
CA ASP A 30 -3.52 2.54 -3.43
C ASP A 30 -4.03 2.69 -4.85
N SER A 31 -3.32 3.43 -5.68
CA SER A 31 -3.75 3.62 -7.06
C SER A 31 -3.68 2.31 -7.83
N ALA A 32 -4.51 2.23 -8.88
CA ALA A 32 -4.51 1.04 -9.71
C ALA A 32 -3.16 0.81 -10.36
N GLU A 33 -2.48 1.88 -10.74
CA GLU A 33 -1.17 1.78 -11.34
C GLU A 33 -0.18 1.11 -10.39
N THR A 34 -0.20 1.54 -9.13
CA THR A 34 0.68 0.96 -8.13
C THR A 34 0.34 -0.51 -7.90
N MET A 35 -0.96 -0.83 -7.85
CA MET A 35 -1.37 -2.21 -7.66
C MET A 35 -0.88 -3.11 -8.79
N LEU A 36 -0.98 -2.63 -10.02
CA LEU A 36 -0.51 -3.43 -11.15
C LEU A 36 0.99 -3.65 -11.08
N LYS A 37 1.74 -2.63 -10.69
CA LYS A 37 3.18 -2.78 -10.52
C LYS A 37 3.51 -3.75 -9.40
N MET A 38 2.75 -3.70 -8.31
CA MET A 38 2.96 -4.61 -7.20
C MET A 38 2.71 -6.07 -7.61
N MET A 39 1.65 -6.29 -8.36
CA MET A 39 1.34 -7.64 -8.81
C MET A 39 2.45 -8.19 -9.68
N ALA A 40 2.94 -7.39 -10.61
CA ALA A 40 4.03 -7.82 -11.47
C ALA A 40 5.30 -8.09 -10.66
N LEU A 41 5.54 -7.25 -9.68
CA LEU A 41 6.73 -7.35 -8.85
C LEU A 41 6.76 -8.67 -8.08
N PHE A 42 5.65 -8.99 -7.42
CA PHE A 42 5.61 -10.20 -6.60
C PHE A 42 5.46 -11.47 -7.43
N ASP A 43 5.06 -11.32 -8.67
CA ASP A 43 4.98 -12.46 -9.56
C ASP A 43 6.36 -12.85 -10.12
N ASP A 44 7.23 -11.86 -10.24
CA ASP A 44 8.49 -12.01 -10.94
C ASP A 44 9.70 -12.15 -10.02
N LYS A 45 9.60 -11.68 -8.79
CA LYS A 45 10.75 -11.61 -7.89
C LYS A 45 10.48 -12.33 -6.60
N THR A 46 11.54 -12.72 -5.93
CA THR A 46 11.40 -13.27 -4.59
C THR A 46 10.95 -12.20 -3.64
N GLU A 47 10.45 -12.63 -2.49
CA GLU A 47 9.98 -11.69 -1.49
C GLU A 47 11.10 -10.74 -1.06
N ALA A 48 12.30 -11.27 -0.90
CA ALA A 48 13.42 -10.45 -0.46
C ALA A 48 13.74 -9.36 -1.47
N GLU A 49 13.58 -9.66 -2.76
CA GLU A 49 13.84 -8.67 -3.80
C GLU A 49 12.68 -7.71 -3.96
N ALA A 50 11.46 -8.19 -3.71
CA ALA A 50 10.27 -7.39 -3.94
C ALA A 50 10.03 -6.36 -2.84
N VAL A 51 10.41 -6.65 -1.61
CA VAL A 51 10.11 -5.78 -0.48
C VAL A 51 10.67 -4.37 -0.66
N PRO A 52 11.94 -4.18 -1.04
CA PRO A 52 12.44 -2.82 -1.23
C PRO A 52 11.70 -2.06 -2.32
N GLU A 53 11.34 -2.74 -3.40
CA GLU A 53 10.61 -2.09 -4.48
C GLU A 53 9.20 -1.75 -4.04
N ALA A 54 8.57 -2.65 -3.29
CA ALA A 54 7.24 -2.39 -2.76
C ALA A 54 7.24 -1.14 -1.89
N PHE A 55 8.28 -1.00 -1.07
CA PHE A 55 8.42 0.16 -0.21
C PHE A 55 8.40 1.44 -1.05
N ARG A 56 9.14 1.43 -2.16
CA ARG A 56 9.21 2.60 -3.03
C ARG A 56 7.90 2.88 -3.73
N LEU A 57 7.14 1.84 -4.04
CA LEU A 57 5.86 2.03 -4.72
C LEU A 57 4.76 2.48 -3.78
N LEU A 58 4.77 2.00 -2.55
CA LEU A 58 3.68 2.22 -1.62
C LEU A 58 3.74 3.56 -0.90
N PHE A 59 4.93 4.12 -0.72
CA PHE A 59 5.10 5.33 0.07
C PHE A 59 5.81 6.41 -0.71
N SER A 60 5.43 7.67 -0.45
CA SER A 60 6.11 8.81 -1.06
C SER A 60 7.54 8.90 -0.54
N GLU A 61 8.34 9.68 -1.24
CA GLU A 61 9.73 9.88 -0.84
C GLU A 61 9.82 10.45 0.57
N SER A 62 8.95 11.38 0.88
CA SER A 62 8.93 12.02 2.20
C SER A 62 8.62 10.99 3.28
N ASP A 63 7.61 10.16 3.05
CA ASP A 63 7.24 9.15 4.04
C ASP A 63 8.31 8.08 4.16
N ARG A 64 8.94 7.71 3.04
CA ARG A 64 10.00 6.71 3.09
C ARG A 64 11.16 7.20 3.93
N LYS A 65 11.47 8.49 3.85
CA LYS A 65 12.54 9.04 4.66
C LYS A 65 12.20 8.96 6.13
N LYS A 66 10.96 9.27 6.48
CA LYS A 66 10.54 9.18 7.88
C LYS A 66 10.63 7.75 8.39
N ILE A 67 10.20 6.80 7.58
CA ILE A 67 10.23 5.40 7.98
C ILE A 67 11.68 4.95 8.12
N SER A 68 12.56 5.38 7.21
CA SER A 68 13.97 5.04 7.32
C SER A 68 14.58 5.58 8.60
N ASP A 69 14.14 6.76 9.03
CA ASP A 69 14.67 7.37 10.24
C ASP A 69 14.24 6.62 11.50
N LEU A 70 13.21 5.79 11.41
CA LEU A 70 12.79 4.97 12.54
C LEU A 70 13.77 3.84 12.81
N LYS A 71 14.59 3.49 11.82
CA LYS A 71 15.62 2.45 11.95
C LYS A 71 15.04 1.12 12.39
N LEU A 72 13.96 0.72 11.72
CA LEU A 72 13.30 -0.54 12.02
C LEU A 72 14.20 -1.72 11.66
N ASN A 73 14.08 -2.81 12.43
CA ASN A 73 14.75 -4.03 12.02
C ASN A 73 14.01 -4.64 10.84
N PHE A 74 14.59 -5.67 10.24
CA PHE A 74 14.02 -6.24 9.03
C PHE A 74 12.61 -6.78 9.24
N LYS A 75 12.40 -7.44 10.38
CA LYS A 75 11.10 -8.01 10.68
C LYS A 75 10.03 -6.93 10.76
N ASP A 76 10.34 -5.84 11.46
CA ASP A 76 9.37 -4.76 11.61
C ASP A 76 9.16 -4.04 10.29
N PHE A 77 10.20 -3.86 9.52
CA PHE A 77 10.08 -3.24 8.21
C PHE A 77 9.15 -4.06 7.31
N THR A 78 9.35 -5.38 7.31
CA THR A 78 8.50 -6.26 6.53
C THR A 78 7.05 -6.17 7.00
N THR A 79 6.84 -6.04 8.31
CA THR A 79 5.50 -5.90 8.86
C THR A 79 4.83 -4.64 8.33
N VAL A 80 5.57 -3.54 8.24
CA VAL A 80 5.01 -2.29 7.69
C VAL A 80 4.53 -2.53 6.26
N ILE A 81 5.36 -3.18 5.46
CA ILE A 81 5.01 -3.44 4.06
C ILE A 81 3.78 -4.33 3.97
N GLU A 82 3.71 -5.37 4.81
CA GLU A 82 2.57 -6.27 4.79
C GLU A 82 1.27 -5.56 5.12
N TYR A 83 1.29 -4.71 6.14
CA TYR A 83 0.08 -3.99 6.51
C TYR A 83 -0.31 -2.98 5.44
N ALA A 84 0.68 -2.35 4.82
CA ALA A 84 0.38 -1.43 3.72
C ALA A 84 -0.30 -2.16 2.57
N MET A 85 0.22 -3.34 2.23
CA MET A 85 -0.37 -4.12 1.15
C MET A 85 -1.78 -4.58 1.49
N ASN A 86 -2.01 -4.95 2.75
CA ASN A 86 -3.34 -5.36 3.16
C ASN A 86 -4.34 -4.22 3.04
N LEU A 87 -3.90 -3.00 3.33
CA LEU A 87 -4.78 -1.84 3.20
C LEU A 87 -5.22 -1.63 1.76
N ILE A 88 -4.29 -1.75 0.82
CA ILE A 88 -4.64 -1.50 -0.58
C ILE A 88 -5.47 -2.63 -1.16
N ARG A 89 -5.40 -3.81 -0.57
CA ARG A 89 -6.23 -4.91 -1.02
C ARG A 89 -7.57 -4.94 -0.31
N GLY A 90 -7.74 -4.10 0.69
CA GLY A 90 -8.97 -4.07 1.45
C GLY A 90 -9.12 -5.21 2.41
N VAL A 91 -8.06 -6.02 2.59
CA VAL A 91 -8.14 -7.18 3.44
C VAL A 91 -8.09 -6.80 4.92
N GLY A 92 -7.33 -5.75 5.21
CA GLY A 92 -7.16 -5.35 6.60
C GLY A 92 -8.42 -4.87 7.27
N ASP A 93 -9.44 -4.60 6.51
CA ASP A 93 -10.69 -4.14 7.05
C ASP A 93 -11.41 -5.19 7.85
N ASP A 94 -11.03 -6.36 7.61
CA ASP A 94 -11.71 -7.42 8.30
C ASP A 94 -11.37 -7.40 9.74
N GLU A 95 -11.31 -7.18 9.67
CA GLU A 95 -11.11 -7.43 10.51
C GLU A 95 -10.86 -7.28 11.27
N GLY A 96 -10.97 -6.92 11.14
CA GLY A 96 -10.61 -6.89 11.60
C GLY A 96 -10.49 -7.70 12.17
N SER A 97 -10.44 -7.97 12.13
CA SER A 97 -10.20 -8.61 12.47
C SER A 97 -9.77 -9.05 12.94
N PRO A 98 -9.69 -9.41 13.34
CA PRO A 98 -9.23 -9.80 13.84
C PRO A 98 -8.91 -10.20 14.01
N SER A 99 -8.95 -10.36 13.79
CA SER A 99 -8.59 -10.68 13.86
C SER A 99 -8.41 -10.53 13.94
#